data_dcfe109349b6c4c573f35c5a9249e305
#
_entry.id   dcfe109349b6c4c573f35c5a9249e305
#
_cell.length_a   1.000
_cell.length_b   1.000
_cell.length_c   1.000
_cell.angle_alpha   90.00
_cell.angle_beta   90.00
_cell.angle_gamma   90.00
#
_symmetry.space_group_name_H-M   'P 1'
#
loop_
_entity.id
_entity.type
_entity.pdbx_description
1 polymer ?
#
loop_
_entity_poly.entity_id
_entity_poly.type
_entity_poly.pdbx_seq_one_letter_code
_entity_poly.pdbx_strand_id
1 'polypeptide(L)'
;SMGVKKLRITGGEPLVRRDIMTFFQSIGRHLESGALSELTLTTNGSQLERFADQLYAAGVRRVNISLDTLNEEKFAKITRWGRLPQVMRGIDAALRVGLRVKLNAVALKGFNEEELIPMTQWCAERDIDLTWIEVMPMGDLGNENRIDQYWSLKDLRSQLREHYTVTDLLDRSGGPARYVRLEETGQKVGFITPLTHNFCESCNRVRLTCKGELYMCLGQEDMADLRTPMREIGGDDTMLKQAILSAIARKPNCLLYTSPSPRDS
;
A
#
# COMPACT_ATOMS: atom_id res chain seq x y z
N SER A 1 14.66 21.53 1.99
CA SER A 1 14.16 20.24 1.52
C SER A 1 14.87 19.11 2.26
N MET A 2 14.13 18.13 2.78
CA MET A 2 14.68 16.95 3.48
C MET A 2 14.84 15.73 2.57
N GLY A 3 14.80 15.91 1.26
CA GLY A 3 15.03 14.85 0.27
C GLY A 3 13.87 13.89 0.05
N VAL A 4 12.69 14.14 0.62
CA VAL A 4 11.50 13.32 0.32
C VAL A 4 11.12 13.50 -1.14
N LYS A 5 11.13 12.40 -1.92
CA LYS A 5 10.84 12.42 -3.36
C LYS A 5 9.52 11.74 -3.71
N LYS A 6 9.01 10.87 -2.84
CA LYS A 6 7.79 10.10 -3.10
C LYS A 6 6.82 10.28 -1.94
N LEU A 7 5.59 10.64 -2.25
CA LEU A 7 4.53 10.76 -1.26
C LEU A 7 3.37 9.82 -1.64
N ARG A 8 2.95 9.00 -0.67
CA ARG A 8 1.76 8.17 -0.79
C ARG A 8 0.71 8.57 0.23
N ILE A 9 -0.44 8.97 -0.26
CA ILE A 9 -1.59 9.27 0.59
C ILE A 9 -2.33 7.96 0.87
N THR A 10 -2.59 7.71 2.14
CA THR A 10 -3.27 6.52 2.64
C THR A 10 -4.04 6.90 3.92
N GLY A 11 -4.43 5.94 4.73
CA GLY A 11 -5.12 6.18 6.00
C GLY A 11 -6.12 5.06 6.25
N GLY A 12 -7.35 5.38 6.70
CA GLY A 12 -8.52 4.57 6.40
C GLY A 12 -8.79 4.66 4.89
N GLU A 13 -9.85 5.34 4.47
CA GLU A 13 -10.02 5.65 3.05
C GLU A 13 -9.74 7.15 2.81
N PRO A 14 -8.66 7.51 2.07
CA PRO A 14 -8.29 8.92 1.91
C PRO A 14 -9.33 9.71 1.12
N LEU A 15 -10.02 9.09 0.17
CA LEU A 15 -10.96 9.77 -0.72
C LEU A 15 -12.32 10.11 -0.07
N VAL A 16 -12.58 9.66 1.17
CA VAL A 16 -13.77 10.11 1.92
C VAL A 16 -13.51 11.36 2.76
N ARG A 17 -12.25 11.79 2.86
CA ARG A 17 -11.93 13.01 3.57
C ARG A 17 -12.53 14.22 2.88
N ARG A 18 -13.16 15.09 3.65
CA ARG A 18 -13.67 16.39 3.15
C ARG A 18 -12.52 17.18 2.51
N ASP A 19 -12.81 17.81 1.37
CA ASP A 19 -11.88 18.65 0.60
C ASP A 19 -10.53 17.98 0.26
N ILE A 20 -10.53 16.66 0.08
CA ILE A 20 -9.32 15.89 -0.21
C ILE A 20 -8.66 16.34 -1.52
N MET A 21 -9.43 16.75 -2.51
CA MET A 21 -8.87 17.17 -3.81
C MET A 21 -8.09 18.49 -3.71
N THR A 22 -8.49 19.41 -2.85
CA THR A 22 -7.70 20.62 -2.55
C THR A 22 -6.32 20.26 -2.00
N PHE A 23 -6.25 19.22 -1.17
CA PHE A 23 -4.99 18.70 -0.65
C PHE A 23 -4.14 18.07 -1.78
N PHE A 24 -4.72 17.22 -2.64
CA PHE A 24 -4.00 16.66 -3.78
C PHE A 24 -3.47 17.72 -4.74
N GLN A 25 -4.27 18.73 -5.05
CA GLN A 25 -3.89 19.87 -5.90
C GLN A 25 -2.73 20.66 -5.28
N SER A 26 -2.79 20.91 -3.97
CA SER A 26 -1.71 21.61 -3.25
C SER A 26 -0.39 20.85 -3.31
N ILE A 27 -0.43 19.54 -3.07
CA ILE A 27 0.76 18.68 -3.15
C ILE A 27 1.25 18.52 -4.59
N GLY A 28 0.33 18.48 -5.56
CA GLY A 28 0.66 18.35 -7.00
C GLY A 28 1.61 19.44 -7.51
N ARG A 29 1.53 20.65 -6.96
CA ARG A 29 2.48 21.75 -7.29
C ARG A 29 3.94 21.38 -7.00
N HIS A 30 4.18 20.49 -6.05
CA HIS A 30 5.54 20.02 -5.77
C HIS A 30 6.05 19.00 -6.81
N LEU A 31 5.18 18.40 -7.61
CA LEU A 31 5.58 17.62 -8.78
C LEU A 31 6.04 18.56 -9.91
N GLU A 32 5.31 19.64 -10.16
CA GLU A 32 5.63 20.66 -11.16
C GLU A 32 6.97 21.33 -10.86
N SER A 33 7.24 21.62 -9.59
CA SER A 33 8.52 22.21 -9.15
C SER A 33 9.68 21.22 -9.08
N GLY A 34 9.46 19.91 -9.30
CA GLY A 34 10.46 18.86 -9.17
C GLY A 34 10.89 18.54 -7.72
N ALA A 35 10.23 19.13 -6.73
CA ALA A 35 10.47 18.82 -5.32
C ALA A 35 10.03 17.38 -4.97
N LEU A 36 8.92 16.93 -5.55
CA LEU A 36 8.47 15.53 -5.55
C LEU A 36 8.66 14.93 -6.94
N SER A 37 8.95 13.63 -6.99
CA SER A 37 8.98 12.84 -8.21
C SER A 37 7.74 11.97 -8.38
N GLU A 38 7.04 11.66 -7.30
CA GLU A 38 5.85 10.81 -7.34
C GLU A 38 4.84 11.18 -6.24
N LEU A 39 3.59 11.35 -6.66
CA LEU A 39 2.41 11.43 -5.79
C LEU A 39 1.48 10.27 -6.12
N THR A 40 1.15 9.46 -5.16
CA THR A 40 0.28 8.28 -5.33
C THR A 40 -0.64 8.12 -4.12
N LEU A 41 -1.63 7.24 -4.23
CA LEU A 41 -2.50 6.91 -3.12
C LEU A 41 -2.74 5.41 -3.02
N THR A 42 -3.16 4.98 -1.83
CA THR A 42 -3.76 3.66 -1.60
C THR A 42 -5.20 3.89 -1.19
N THR A 43 -6.13 3.23 -1.86
CA THR A 43 -7.57 3.43 -1.70
C THR A 43 -8.30 2.08 -1.76
N ASN A 44 -9.49 2.03 -1.19
CA ASN A 44 -10.41 0.90 -1.38
C ASN A 44 -11.18 0.96 -2.71
N GLY A 45 -10.94 1.99 -3.53
CA GLY A 45 -11.52 2.15 -4.86
C GLY A 45 -12.95 2.71 -4.89
N SER A 46 -13.65 2.75 -3.77
CA SER A 46 -15.09 3.10 -3.74
C SER A 46 -15.41 4.53 -4.24
N GLN A 47 -14.46 5.45 -4.17
CA GLN A 47 -14.64 6.83 -4.59
C GLN A 47 -13.87 7.19 -5.87
N LEU A 48 -13.19 6.25 -6.50
CA LEU A 48 -12.37 6.52 -7.69
C LEU A 48 -13.21 6.96 -8.89
N GLU A 49 -14.40 6.40 -9.09
CA GLU A 49 -15.31 6.82 -10.17
C GLU A 49 -15.54 8.34 -10.13
N ARG A 50 -15.65 8.91 -8.93
CA ARG A 50 -15.88 10.35 -8.73
C ARG A 50 -14.63 11.20 -8.90
N PHE A 51 -13.46 10.68 -8.53
CA PHE A 51 -12.25 11.50 -8.35
C PHE A 51 -11.12 11.19 -9.33
N ALA A 52 -11.25 10.19 -10.21
CA ALA A 52 -10.16 9.77 -11.10
C ALA A 52 -9.62 10.91 -11.97
N ASP A 53 -10.50 11.69 -12.61
CA ASP A 53 -10.13 12.83 -13.45
C ASP A 53 -9.36 13.90 -12.64
N GLN A 54 -9.84 14.22 -11.44
CA GLN A 54 -9.24 15.24 -10.58
C GLN A 54 -7.88 14.78 -10.03
N LEU A 55 -7.74 13.49 -9.70
CA LEU A 55 -6.47 12.90 -9.27
C LEU A 55 -5.43 12.96 -10.39
N TYR A 56 -5.83 12.61 -11.61
CA TYR A 56 -4.96 12.69 -12.78
C TYR A 56 -4.52 14.14 -13.05
N ALA A 57 -5.46 15.09 -12.99
CA ALA A 57 -5.18 16.53 -13.14
C ALA A 57 -4.26 17.06 -12.03
N ALA A 58 -4.34 16.53 -10.81
CA ALA A 58 -3.43 16.87 -9.70
C ALA A 58 -2.03 16.23 -9.81
N GLY A 59 -1.72 15.53 -10.90
CA GLY A 59 -0.42 14.94 -11.16
C GLY A 59 -0.24 13.50 -10.62
N VAL A 60 -1.27 12.88 -10.05
CA VAL A 60 -1.25 11.45 -9.74
C VAL A 60 -1.17 10.67 -11.05
N ARG A 61 -0.28 9.68 -11.11
CA ARG A 61 -0.13 8.81 -12.31
C ARG A 61 -0.32 7.34 -11.99
N ARG A 62 -0.37 6.98 -10.71
CA ARG A 62 -0.57 5.61 -10.24
C ARG A 62 -1.43 5.58 -8.99
N VAL A 63 -2.33 4.61 -8.93
CA VAL A 63 -3.15 4.31 -7.76
C VAL A 63 -2.95 2.86 -7.33
N ASN A 64 -2.92 2.63 -6.01
CA ASN A 64 -2.94 1.27 -5.46
C ASN A 64 -4.34 1.04 -4.89
N ILE A 65 -4.99 -0.02 -5.33
CA ILE A 65 -6.34 -0.37 -4.90
C ILE A 65 -6.27 -1.65 -4.08
N SER A 66 -6.84 -1.62 -2.88
CA SER A 66 -6.95 -2.80 -2.04
C SER A 66 -8.19 -3.60 -2.47
N LEU A 67 -7.96 -4.81 -3.00
CA LEU A 67 -9.03 -5.69 -3.47
C LEU A 67 -8.60 -7.14 -3.29
N ASP A 68 -9.23 -7.84 -2.36
CA ASP A 68 -8.84 -9.21 -1.97
C ASP A 68 -9.61 -10.29 -2.71
N THR A 69 -10.69 -9.95 -3.43
CA THR A 69 -11.55 -10.89 -4.15
C THR A 69 -12.31 -10.21 -5.27
N LEU A 70 -12.58 -10.94 -6.35
CA LEU A 70 -13.48 -10.57 -7.45
C LEU A 70 -14.90 -11.13 -7.27
N ASN A 71 -15.14 -11.90 -6.21
CA ASN A 71 -16.45 -12.44 -5.89
C ASN A 71 -17.23 -11.44 -5.01
N GLU A 72 -18.43 -11.04 -5.45
CA GLU A 72 -19.24 -10.01 -4.78
C GLU A 72 -19.68 -10.41 -3.37
N GLU A 73 -20.04 -11.68 -3.15
CA GLU A 73 -20.47 -12.17 -1.83
C GLU A 73 -19.29 -12.19 -0.85
N LYS A 74 -18.12 -12.67 -1.28
CA LYS A 74 -16.89 -12.63 -0.49
C LYS A 74 -16.47 -11.20 -0.18
N PHE A 75 -16.55 -10.32 -1.19
CA PHE A 75 -16.23 -8.91 -1.02
C PHE A 75 -17.14 -8.24 0.03
N ALA A 76 -18.45 -8.46 -0.05
CA ALA A 76 -19.39 -7.95 0.94
C ALA A 76 -19.09 -8.49 2.35
N LYS A 77 -18.75 -9.78 2.46
CA LYS A 77 -18.39 -10.44 3.72
C LYS A 77 -17.16 -9.82 4.37
N ILE A 78 -16.04 -9.65 3.61
CA ILE A 78 -14.78 -9.15 4.17
C ILE A 78 -14.81 -7.65 4.46
N THR A 79 -15.53 -6.88 3.64
CA THR A 79 -15.61 -5.41 3.77
C THR A 79 -16.77 -4.95 4.65
N ARG A 80 -17.72 -5.84 4.99
CA ARG A 80 -18.96 -5.59 5.75
C ARG A 80 -19.96 -4.67 5.03
N TRP A 81 -19.50 -3.59 4.40
CA TRP A 81 -20.35 -2.55 3.78
C TRP A 81 -19.95 -2.23 2.34
N GLY A 82 -18.91 -2.85 1.83
CA GLY A 82 -18.40 -2.58 0.49
C GLY A 82 -19.32 -3.14 -0.60
N ARG A 83 -19.29 -2.49 -1.75
CA ARG A 83 -19.99 -2.90 -2.97
C ARG A 83 -18.97 -3.09 -4.08
N LEU A 84 -18.72 -4.33 -4.48
CA LEU A 84 -17.74 -4.65 -5.52
C LEU A 84 -18.02 -3.93 -6.85
N PRO A 85 -19.28 -3.83 -7.35
CA PRO A 85 -19.55 -3.10 -8.59
C PRO A 85 -19.13 -1.61 -8.54
N GLN A 86 -19.18 -0.98 -7.37
CA GLN A 86 -18.70 0.40 -7.20
C GLN A 86 -17.18 0.50 -7.33
N VAL A 87 -16.45 -0.46 -6.79
CA VAL A 87 -14.99 -0.54 -6.91
C VAL A 87 -14.60 -0.79 -8.37
N MET A 88 -15.30 -1.70 -9.06
CA MET A 88 -15.06 -1.99 -10.48
C MET A 88 -15.23 -0.74 -11.35
N ARG A 89 -16.32 0.03 -11.18
CA ARG A 89 -16.48 1.31 -11.88
C ARG A 89 -15.37 2.31 -11.55
N GLY A 90 -14.89 2.30 -10.31
CA GLY A 90 -13.74 3.10 -9.89
C GLY A 90 -12.46 2.71 -10.62
N ILE A 91 -12.20 1.41 -10.79
CA ILE A 91 -11.06 0.87 -11.55
C ILE A 91 -11.17 1.30 -13.02
N ASP A 92 -12.34 1.09 -13.64
CA ASP A 92 -12.58 1.48 -15.03
C ASP A 92 -12.40 2.99 -15.24
N ALA A 93 -12.86 3.82 -14.31
CA ALA A 93 -12.64 5.25 -14.36
C ALA A 93 -11.15 5.62 -14.26
N ALA A 94 -10.40 4.97 -13.37
CA ALA A 94 -8.97 5.19 -13.23
C ALA A 94 -8.21 4.82 -14.52
N LEU A 95 -8.50 3.67 -15.12
CA LEU A 95 -7.90 3.23 -16.38
C LEU A 95 -8.25 4.17 -17.53
N ARG A 96 -9.51 4.58 -17.66
CA ARG A 96 -9.99 5.49 -18.70
C ARG A 96 -9.23 6.82 -18.72
N VAL A 97 -8.91 7.39 -17.56
CA VAL A 97 -8.16 8.65 -17.48
C VAL A 97 -6.65 8.48 -17.61
N GLY A 98 -6.14 7.24 -17.76
CA GLY A 98 -4.73 6.94 -17.92
C GLY A 98 -3.95 6.79 -16.61
N LEU A 99 -4.61 6.55 -15.49
CA LEU A 99 -3.95 6.17 -14.25
C LEU A 99 -3.48 4.72 -14.35
N ARG A 100 -2.22 4.47 -14.00
CA ARG A 100 -1.75 3.10 -13.78
C ARG A 100 -2.40 2.54 -12.53
N VAL A 101 -3.09 1.43 -12.67
CA VAL A 101 -3.74 0.74 -11.56
C VAL A 101 -2.85 -0.40 -11.08
N LYS A 102 -2.70 -0.50 -9.78
CA LYS A 102 -2.08 -1.64 -9.12
C LYS A 102 -3.04 -2.19 -8.07
N LEU A 103 -3.40 -3.46 -8.18
CA LEU A 103 -4.14 -4.15 -7.14
C LEU A 103 -3.20 -4.70 -6.08
N ASN A 104 -3.60 -4.55 -4.83
CA ASN A 104 -3.00 -5.20 -3.68
C ASN A 104 -4.03 -6.14 -3.08
N ALA A 105 -3.74 -7.43 -3.08
CA ALA A 105 -4.57 -8.48 -2.51
C ALA A 105 -3.84 -9.17 -1.36
N VAL A 106 -4.49 -9.35 -0.23
CA VAL A 106 -3.98 -10.16 0.86
C VAL A 106 -4.29 -11.62 0.57
N ALA A 107 -3.26 -12.47 0.60
CA ALA A 107 -3.40 -13.91 0.41
C ALA A 107 -3.98 -14.55 1.68
N LEU A 108 -5.19 -15.08 1.60
CA LEU A 108 -5.95 -15.62 2.74
C LEU A 108 -6.34 -17.06 2.46
N LYS A 109 -5.76 -17.99 3.23
CA LYS A 109 -6.08 -19.42 3.16
C LYS A 109 -7.55 -19.66 3.50
N GLY A 110 -8.20 -20.54 2.71
CA GLY A 110 -9.63 -20.85 2.89
C GLY A 110 -10.56 -19.71 2.49
N PHE A 111 -10.05 -18.62 1.88
CA PHE A 111 -10.88 -17.49 1.47
C PHE A 111 -10.74 -17.14 -0.01
N ASN A 112 -9.52 -16.86 -0.49
CA ASN A 112 -9.32 -16.42 -1.87
C ASN A 112 -8.26 -17.23 -2.64
N GLU A 113 -7.95 -18.45 -2.19
CA GLU A 113 -6.98 -19.33 -2.86
C GLU A 113 -7.39 -19.65 -4.29
N GLU A 114 -8.67 -19.96 -4.51
CA GLU A 114 -9.22 -20.28 -5.84
C GLU A 114 -9.28 -19.08 -6.78
N GLU A 115 -9.10 -17.87 -6.27
CA GLU A 115 -9.11 -16.65 -7.06
C GLU A 115 -7.71 -16.25 -7.59
N LEU A 116 -6.66 -16.98 -7.22
CA LEU A 116 -5.30 -16.69 -7.65
C LEU A 116 -5.21 -16.56 -9.18
N ILE A 117 -5.64 -17.59 -9.89
CA ILE A 117 -5.57 -17.62 -11.36
C ILE A 117 -6.60 -16.69 -12.00
N PRO A 118 -7.91 -16.74 -11.62
CA PRO A 118 -8.90 -15.81 -12.17
C PRO A 118 -8.53 -14.32 -11.96
N MET A 119 -8.05 -13.94 -10.77
CA MET A 119 -7.65 -12.56 -10.51
C MET A 119 -6.40 -12.16 -11.31
N THR A 120 -5.45 -13.07 -11.48
CA THR A 120 -4.27 -12.85 -12.30
C THR A 120 -4.66 -12.60 -13.76
N GLN A 121 -5.52 -13.44 -14.32
CA GLN A 121 -6.03 -13.30 -15.70
C GLN A 121 -6.80 -11.99 -15.87
N TRP A 122 -7.73 -11.70 -14.95
CA TRP A 122 -8.52 -10.46 -14.97
C TRP A 122 -7.66 -9.20 -14.95
N CYS A 123 -6.57 -9.22 -14.18
CA CYS A 123 -5.60 -8.12 -14.15
C CYS A 123 -4.80 -8.03 -15.44
N ALA A 124 -4.37 -9.17 -16.01
CA ALA A 124 -3.61 -9.21 -17.26
C ALA A 124 -4.41 -8.63 -18.43
N GLU A 125 -5.69 -9.00 -18.55
CA GLU A 125 -6.60 -8.49 -19.59
C GLU A 125 -6.80 -6.97 -19.56
N ARG A 126 -6.49 -6.33 -18.43
CA ARG A 126 -6.70 -4.89 -18.19
C ARG A 126 -5.42 -4.09 -18.01
N ASP A 127 -4.26 -4.69 -18.21
CA ASP A 127 -2.94 -4.08 -17.94
C ASP A 127 -2.85 -3.53 -16.50
N ILE A 128 -3.34 -4.31 -15.54
CA ILE A 128 -3.31 -3.98 -14.13
C ILE A 128 -2.19 -4.76 -13.44
N ASP A 129 -1.29 -4.07 -12.75
CA ASP A 129 -0.30 -4.71 -11.89
C ASP A 129 -0.99 -5.40 -10.70
N LEU A 130 -0.65 -6.65 -10.42
CA LEU A 130 -1.15 -7.38 -9.24
C LEU A 130 -0.05 -7.57 -8.21
N THR A 131 -0.38 -7.40 -6.93
CA THR A 131 0.52 -7.71 -5.83
C THR A 131 -0.20 -8.50 -4.75
N TRP A 132 0.31 -9.70 -4.48
CA TRP A 132 -0.10 -10.52 -3.36
C TRP A 132 0.71 -10.15 -2.11
N ILE A 133 0.02 -10.04 -0.99
CA ILE A 133 0.60 -9.65 0.30
C ILE A 133 0.34 -10.77 1.29
N GLU A 134 1.39 -11.24 1.93
CA GLU A 134 1.31 -12.19 3.03
C GLU A 134 0.52 -11.58 4.20
N VAL A 135 -0.43 -12.34 4.74
CA VAL A 135 -1.20 -11.89 5.90
C VAL A 135 -0.26 -11.67 7.08
N MET A 136 -0.42 -10.55 7.76
CA MET A 136 0.33 -10.25 8.98
C MET A 136 -0.60 -10.42 10.19
N PRO A 137 -0.13 -11.06 11.28
CA PRO A 137 -0.91 -11.21 12.52
C PRO A 137 -0.92 -9.88 13.30
N MET A 138 -1.42 -8.81 12.66
CA MET A 138 -1.48 -7.46 13.22
C MET A 138 -2.92 -6.95 13.20
N GLY A 139 -3.31 -6.33 14.30
CA GLY A 139 -4.62 -5.70 14.47
C GLY A 139 -5.65 -6.61 15.13
N ASP A 140 -6.51 -5.98 15.92
CA ASP A 140 -7.62 -6.62 16.64
C ASP A 140 -8.84 -6.69 15.71
N LEU A 141 -9.05 -7.80 15.02
CA LEU A 141 -10.17 -8.01 14.09
C LEU A 141 -11.14 -9.09 14.56
N GLY A 142 -11.39 -9.14 15.86
CA GLY A 142 -12.32 -10.11 16.43
C GLY A 142 -11.76 -11.53 16.47
N ASN A 143 -12.61 -12.50 16.79
CA ASN A 143 -12.27 -13.90 17.09
C ASN A 143 -11.74 -14.74 15.90
N GLU A 144 -11.43 -14.15 14.75
CA GLU A 144 -10.84 -14.90 13.64
C GLU A 144 -9.32 -14.93 13.79
N ASN A 145 -8.80 -16.13 14.01
CA ASN A 145 -7.36 -16.38 14.14
C ASN A 145 -6.70 -16.15 12.77
N ARG A 146 -6.11 -14.99 12.54
CA ARG A 146 -5.43 -14.66 11.27
C ARG A 146 -4.26 -15.60 10.97
N ILE A 147 -3.73 -16.26 11.98
CA ILE A 147 -2.67 -17.27 11.82
C ILE A 147 -3.21 -18.47 11.03
N ASP A 148 -4.48 -18.84 11.24
CA ASP A 148 -5.11 -19.96 10.53
C ASP A 148 -5.39 -19.63 9.05
N GLN A 149 -5.44 -18.35 8.70
CA GLN A 149 -5.60 -17.87 7.33
C GLN A 149 -4.27 -17.62 6.60
N TYR A 150 -3.15 -17.99 7.23
CA TYR A 150 -1.85 -17.81 6.60
C TYR A 150 -1.70 -18.71 5.38
N TRP A 151 -1.44 -18.09 4.24
CA TRP A 151 -1.10 -18.75 2.99
C TRP A 151 0.28 -18.27 2.53
N SER A 152 1.21 -19.22 2.45
CA SER A 152 2.58 -18.92 2.06
C SER A 152 2.63 -18.39 0.63
N LEU A 153 3.26 -17.24 0.44
CA LEU A 153 3.47 -16.72 -0.93
C LEU A 153 4.45 -17.57 -1.74
N LYS A 154 5.21 -18.48 -1.10
CA LYS A 154 6.00 -19.50 -1.78
C LYS A 154 5.07 -20.52 -2.46
N ASP A 155 4.04 -20.99 -1.75
CA ASP A 155 3.07 -21.96 -2.29
C ASP A 155 2.22 -21.32 -3.37
N LEU A 156 1.75 -20.08 -3.14
CA LEU A 156 1.04 -19.28 -4.13
C LEU A 156 1.86 -19.14 -5.42
N ARG A 157 3.16 -18.84 -5.29
CA ARG A 157 4.05 -18.74 -6.43
C ARG A 157 4.25 -20.09 -7.15
N SER A 158 4.25 -21.20 -6.40
CA SER A 158 4.31 -22.54 -6.98
C SER A 158 3.07 -22.84 -7.81
N GLN A 159 1.88 -22.50 -7.30
CA GLN A 159 0.63 -22.64 -8.06
C GLN A 159 0.61 -21.77 -9.33
N LEU A 160 1.14 -20.55 -9.29
CA LEU A 160 1.29 -19.72 -10.50
C LEU A 160 2.16 -20.43 -11.57
N ARG A 161 3.22 -21.14 -11.15
CA ARG A 161 4.11 -21.88 -12.06
C ARG A 161 3.45 -23.11 -12.71
N GLU A 162 2.35 -23.61 -12.16
CA GLU A 162 1.58 -24.68 -12.79
C GLU A 162 0.78 -24.17 -14.00
N HIS A 163 0.53 -22.85 -14.07
CA HIS A 163 -0.29 -22.22 -15.11
C HIS A 163 0.48 -21.28 -16.03
N TYR A 164 1.64 -20.77 -15.57
CA TYR A 164 2.43 -19.75 -16.28
C TYR A 164 3.93 -20.02 -16.20
N THR A 165 4.63 -19.60 -17.25
CA THR A 165 6.09 -19.48 -17.21
C THR A 165 6.46 -18.22 -16.41
N VAL A 166 7.04 -18.40 -15.23
CA VAL A 166 7.30 -17.34 -14.25
C VAL A 166 8.77 -16.98 -14.23
N THR A 167 9.12 -15.76 -14.66
CA THR A 167 10.48 -15.22 -14.67
C THR A 167 10.68 -14.19 -13.57
N ASP A 168 11.74 -14.32 -12.79
CA ASP A 168 12.10 -13.37 -11.73
C ASP A 168 12.56 -12.04 -12.33
N LEU A 169 12.01 -10.93 -11.82
CA LEU A 169 12.46 -9.59 -12.18
C LEU A 169 13.40 -9.02 -11.12
N LEU A 170 14.51 -8.47 -11.57
CA LEU A 170 15.45 -7.75 -10.69
C LEU A 170 14.94 -6.36 -10.31
N ASP A 171 13.87 -5.90 -10.94
CA ASP A 171 13.23 -4.61 -10.72
C ASP A 171 12.79 -4.44 -9.27
N ARG A 172 13.39 -3.46 -8.58
CA ARG A 172 12.92 -3.00 -7.28
C ARG A 172 12.18 -1.68 -7.48
N SER A 173 10.87 -1.70 -7.37
CA SER A 173 10.04 -0.48 -7.50
C SER A 173 10.21 0.54 -6.35
N GLY A 174 11.27 0.41 -5.54
CA GLY A 174 11.46 1.21 -4.32
C GLY A 174 10.50 0.85 -3.18
N GLY A 175 9.73 -0.23 -3.35
CA GLY A 175 8.81 -0.80 -2.37
C GLY A 175 9.27 -2.20 -1.91
N PRO A 176 8.52 -2.85 -1.02
CA PRO A 176 8.87 -4.16 -0.46
C PRO A 176 8.56 -5.32 -1.42
N ALA A 177 7.85 -5.07 -2.51
CA ALA A 177 7.43 -6.11 -3.44
C ALA A 177 8.61 -6.62 -4.27
N ARG A 178 8.72 -7.94 -4.37
CA ARG A 178 9.52 -8.65 -5.37
C ARG A 178 8.61 -9.03 -6.52
N TYR A 179 9.06 -8.82 -7.74
CA TYR A 179 8.23 -9.02 -8.92
C TYR A 179 8.68 -10.23 -9.72
N VAL A 180 7.69 -10.85 -10.34
CA VAL A 180 7.87 -11.81 -11.42
C VAL A 180 7.13 -11.33 -12.65
N ARG A 181 7.55 -11.79 -13.81
CA ARG A 181 6.82 -11.66 -15.07
C ARG A 181 6.18 -13.01 -15.40
N LEU A 182 4.95 -12.97 -15.86
CA LEU A 182 4.27 -14.08 -16.49
C LEU A 182 4.49 -13.95 -18.00
N GLU A 183 5.22 -14.87 -18.60
CA GLU A 183 5.70 -14.72 -20.00
C GLU A 183 4.53 -14.75 -21.00
N GLU A 184 3.48 -15.52 -20.72
CA GLU A 184 2.32 -15.65 -21.60
C GLU A 184 1.51 -14.36 -21.74
N THR A 185 1.50 -13.51 -20.70
CA THR A 185 0.71 -12.28 -20.67
C THR A 185 1.56 -11.03 -20.58
N GLY A 186 2.86 -11.17 -20.26
CA GLY A 186 3.76 -10.05 -19.96
C GLY A 186 3.47 -9.36 -18.63
N GLN A 187 2.46 -9.82 -17.88
CA GLN A 187 2.02 -9.20 -16.64
C GLN A 187 3.07 -9.28 -15.54
N LYS A 188 3.17 -8.22 -14.74
CA LYS A 188 3.96 -8.20 -13.51
C LYS A 188 3.11 -8.59 -12.31
N VAL A 189 3.52 -9.64 -11.60
CA VAL A 189 2.95 -10.04 -10.32
C VAL A 189 3.97 -9.80 -9.21
N GLY A 190 3.56 -9.05 -8.20
CA GLY A 190 4.39 -8.70 -7.05
C GLY A 190 4.07 -9.57 -5.83
N PHE A 191 5.08 -9.78 -4.99
CA PHE A 191 4.96 -10.50 -3.73
C PHE A 191 5.54 -9.66 -2.61
N ILE A 192 4.74 -9.42 -1.56
CA ILE A 192 5.19 -8.75 -0.33
C ILE A 192 5.15 -9.79 0.79
N THR A 193 6.32 -10.18 1.26
CA THR A 193 6.55 -11.26 2.23
C THR A 193 7.14 -10.70 3.53
N PRO A 194 6.34 -10.00 4.35
CA PRO A 194 6.86 -9.37 5.56
C PRO A 194 7.33 -10.36 6.63
N LEU A 195 6.77 -11.58 6.65
CA LEU A 195 7.10 -12.62 7.61
C LEU A 195 8.24 -13.53 7.13
N THR A 196 8.19 -13.97 5.87
CA THR A 196 9.16 -14.95 5.36
C THR A 196 10.44 -14.32 4.81
N HIS A 197 10.39 -13.08 4.32
CA HIS A 197 11.58 -12.33 3.89
C HIS A 197 11.41 -10.87 4.29
N ASN A 198 11.98 -10.51 5.41
CA ASN A 198 11.95 -9.12 5.84
C ASN A 198 12.76 -8.24 4.87
N PHE A 199 12.28 -7.03 4.66
CA PHE A 199 12.89 -6.02 3.78
C PHE A 199 13.29 -4.76 4.56
N CYS A 200 13.46 -4.90 5.88
CA CYS A 200 13.62 -3.79 6.81
C CYS A 200 14.91 -3.02 6.56
N GLU A 201 16.01 -3.71 6.25
CA GLU A 201 17.31 -3.09 5.98
C GLU A 201 17.26 -2.10 4.80
N SER A 202 16.46 -2.38 3.77
CA SER A 202 16.31 -1.51 2.61
C SER A 202 15.09 -0.57 2.70
N CYS A 203 14.40 -0.56 3.85
CA CYS A 203 13.17 0.21 4.01
C CYS A 203 13.44 1.70 4.26
N ASN A 204 13.15 2.54 3.29
CA ASN A 204 13.27 4.00 3.35
C ASN A 204 11.93 4.72 3.63
N ARG A 205 10.95 4.03 4.21
CA ARG A 205 9.60 4.58 4.43
C ARG A 205 9.40 5.00 5.86
N VAL A 206 8.70 6.11 6.04
CA VAL A 206 8.14 6.59 7.30
C VAL A 206 6.65 6.88 7.10
N ARG A 207 5.89 6.99 8.17
CA ARG A 207 4.46 7.29 8.12
C ARG A 207 4.13 8.47 9.00
N LEU A 208 3.46 9.46 8.41
CA LEU A 208 2.91 10.59 9.13
C LEU A 208 1.41 10.39 9.30
N THR A 209 0.93 10.43 10.53
CA THR A 209 -0.51 10.34 10.82
C THR A 209 -1.19 11.70 10.69
N CYS A 210 -2.53 11.68 10.61
CA CYS A 210 -3.33 12.91 10.65
C CYS A 210 -3.25 13.68 12.00
N LYS A 211 -2.71 13.04 13.03
CA LYS A 211 -2.44 13.66 14.34
C LYS A 211 -1.09 14.39 14.39
N GLY A 212 -0.24 14.24 13.37
CA GLY A 212 1.11 14.78 13.34
C GLY A 212 2.16 13.88 13.98
N GLU A 213 1.87 12.61 14.14
CA GLU A 213 2.78 11.59 14.67
C GLU A 213 3.56 10.92 13.53
N LEU A 214 4.87 10.90 13.62
CA LEU A 214 5.75 10.28 12.64
C LEU A 214 6.24 8.91 13.13
N TYR A 215 5.78 7.84 12.49
CA TYR A 215 6.21 6.47 12.76
C TYR A 215 7.32 6.03 11.81
N MET A 216 8.38 5.47 12.37
CA MET A 216 9.53 4.98 11.60
C MET A 216 9.24 3.61 10.96
N CYS A 217 8.38 2.82 11.58
CA CYS A 217 7.99 1.48 11.13
C CYS A 217 6.49 1.24 11.31
N LEU A 218 5.91 0.27 10.57
CA LEU A 218 4.50 -0.12 10.70
C LEU A 218 4.24 -0.96 11.94
N GLY A 219 5.18 -1.79 12.35
CA GLY A 219 5.01 -2.77 13.42
C GLY A 219 5.61 -2.33 14.75
N GLN A 220 5.80 -1.04 14.97
CA GLN A 220 6.40 -0.51 16.20
C GLN A 220 5.64 0.71 16.69
N GLU A 221 5.62 0.87 18.02
CA GLU A 221 4.94 1.98 18.69
C GLU A 221 5.82 3.24 18.78
N ASP A 222 7.15 3.14 18.47
CA ASP A 222 8.05 4.29 18.50
C ASP A 222 7.63 5.33 17.46
N MET A 223 7.32 6.52 17.95
CA MET A 223 6.87 7.63 17.13
C MET A 223 7.53 8.95 17.60
N ALA A 224 7.50 9.93 16.72
CA ALA A 224 7.86 11.32 17.06
C ALA A 224 6.65 12.23 16.87
N ASP A 225 6.41 13.08 17.85
CA ASP A 225 5.42 14.15 17.74
C ASP A 225 6.00 15.28 16.89
N LEU A 226 5.39 15.52 15.72
CA LEU A 226 5.71 16.64 14.84
C LEU A 226 4.70 17.79 14.99
N ARG A 227 3.58 17.56 15.67
CA ARG A 227 2.53 18.55 15.83
C ARG A 227 2.96 19.69 16.77
N THR A 228 3.59 19.34 17.90
CA THR A 228 4.05 20.31 18.88
C THR A 228 5.07 21.27 18.29
N PRO A 229 6.23 20.83 17.73
CA PRO A 229 7.21 21.75 17.15
C PRO A 229 6.67 22.56 15.96
N MET A 230 5.66 22.03 15.25
CA MET A 230 5.03 22.74 14.13
C MET A 230 4.11 23.89 14.60
N ARG A 231 3.63 23.85 15.84
CA ARG A 231 2.69 24.83 16.43
C ARG A 231 3.34 25.78 17.42
N GLU A 232 4.54 25.49 17.87
CA GLU A 232 5.32 26.37 18.73
C GLU A 232 5.69 27.66 17.99
N ILE A 233 5.57 28.75 18.70
CA ILE A 233 5.53 30.12 18.18
C ILE A 233 6.91 30.52 17.65
N GLY A 234 6.95 31.00 16.41
CA GLY A 234 8.14 31.60 15.81
C GLY A 234 8.35 31.29 14.32
N GLY A 235 7.62 30.34 13.75
CA GLY A 235 7.67 30.07 12.31
C GLY A 235 9.00 29.49 11.79
N ASP A 236 9.90 29.07 12.68
CA ASP A 236 11.16 28.45 12.30
C ASP A 236 10.99 26.94 12.19
N ASP A 237 11.20 26.44 10.99
CA ASP A 237 11.18 24.98 10.69
C ASP A 237 12.34 24.20 11.35
N THR A 238 13.24 24.85 12.09
CA THR A 238 14.46 24.21 12.63
C THR A 238 14.10 23.12 13.64
N MET A 239 13.21 23.41 14.59
CA MET A 239 12.75 22.42 15.58
C MET A 239 12.03 21.24 14.92
N LEU A 240 11.18 21.53 13.94
CA LEU A 240 10.50 20.49 13.17
C LEU A 240 11.51 19.61 12.41
N LYS A 241 12.50 20.21 11.76
CA LYS A 241 13.58 19.48 11.06
C LYS A 241 14.39 18.60 12.01
N GLN A 242 14.74 19.13 13.19
CA GLN A 242 15.46 18.38 14.23
C GLN A 242 14.64 17.19 14.74
N ALA A 243 13.34 17.39 15.01
CA ALA A 243 12.44 16.31 15.42
C ALA A 243 12.38 15.19 14.39
N ILE A 244 12.24 15.54 13.10
CA ILE A 244 12.24 14.55 12.00
C ILE A 244 13.58 13.81 11.91
N LEU A 245 14.71 14.51 11.94
CA LEU A 245 16.04 13.90 11.84
C LEU A 245 16.33 12.97 13.02
N SER A 246 15.98 13.39 14.24
CA SER A 246 16.10 12.57 15.45
C SER A 246 15.22 11.31 15.37
N ALA A 247 14.01 11.43 14.83
CA ALA A 247 13.14 10.31 14.63
C ALA A 247 13.73 9.31 13.60
N ILE A 248 14.19 9.79 12.46
CA ILE A 248 14.80 8.96 11.41
C ILE A 248 16.04 8.23 11.93
N ALA A 249 16.85 8.88 12.76
CA ALA A 249 18.03 8.26 13.37
C ALA A 249 17.70 7.05 14.27
N ARG A 250 16.49 7.01 14.84
CA ARG A 250 15.99 5.89 15.66
C ARG A 250 15.31 4.79 14.81
N LYS A 251 15.23 4.96 13.48
CA LYS A 251 14.56 3.97 12.63
C LYS A 251 15.17 2.59 12.78
N PRO A 252 14.40 1.57 13.19
CA PRO A 252 14.92 0.23 13.40
C PRO A 252 15.30 -0.46 12.08
N ASN A 253 16.34 -1.25 12.14
CA ASN A 253 16.80 -2.02 10.98
C ASN A 253 16.01 -3.33 10.76
N CYS A 254 15.14 -3.73 11.71
CA CYS A 254 14.33 -4.94 11.60
C CYS A 254 13.01 -4.85 12.34
N LEU A 255 11.92 -5.38 11.73
CA LEU A 255 10.57 -5.46 12.30
C LEU A 255 10.44 -6.48 13.45
N LEU A 256 11.27 -7.52 13.46
CA LEU A 256 11.05 -8.71 14.28
C LEU A 256 11.88 -8.74 15.58
N TYR A 257 12.86 -7.84 15.74
CA TYR A 257 13.81 -7.90 16.86
C TYR A 257 13.54 -6.93 18.02
N THR A 258 12.44 -6.17 18.02
CA THR A 258 12.24 -5.10 19.00
C THR A 258 10.98 -5.21 19.87
N SER A 259 10.20 -6.27 19.72
CA SER A 259 9.14 -6.60 20.69
C SER A 259 9.50 -7.93 21.35
N PRO A 260 9.72 -7.98 22.69
CA PRO A 260 9.79 -9.25 23.37
C PRO A 260 8.48 -9.99 23.12
N SER A 261 8.58 -11.24 22.71
CA SER A 261 7.42 -12.11 22.54
C SER A 261 6.71 -12.19 23.92
N PRO A 262 5.37 -12.08 23.98
CA PRO A 262 4.64 -12.30 25.23
C PRO A 262 4.76 -13.73 25.78
N ARG A 263 5.58 -14.58 25.17
CA ARG A 263 5.83 -15.98 25.57
C ARG A 263 7.15 -16.20 26.32
N ASP A 264 7.92 -15.16 26.54
CA ASP A 264 9.20 -15.23 27.28
C ASP A 264 9.09 -14.67 28.69
N SER A 265 7.85 -14.60 29.26
CA SER A 265 7.58 -14.26 30.65
C SER A 265 6.87 -15.40 31.36
#